data_d6c0fc92317e59530d69380c144301bb
#
_entry.id   d6c0fc92317e59530d69380c144301bb
#
_cell.length_a   1.000
_cell.length_b   1.000
_cell.length_c   1.000
_cell.angle_alpha   90.00
_cell.angle_beta   90.00
_cell.angle_gamma   90.00
#
_symmetry.space_group_name_H-M   'P 1'
#
loop_
_entity.id
_entity.type
_entity.pdbx_description
1 polymer ?
#
loop_
_entity_poly.entity_id
_entity_poly.type
_entity_poly.pdbx_seq_one_letter_code
_entity_poly.pdbx_strand_id
1 'polypeptide(L)'
;MATLGVNIDHIANVRQARKTVEPDPVQFAFLAELGGADSITVHLREDRRHIQDRDVFLLKETIKTKLNLEMAATEEMLEIAKKLLPDYVTLVPEKREEVTTEGGLDVKGNMKYLKNFVENLNDSNIEVSAFIDPIGEQINYSKEIGFNFI
;
A
#
# COMPACT_ATOMS: atom_id res chain seq x y z
N MET A 1 12.62 -14.46 12.07
CA MET A 1 11.53 -15.32 11.56
C MET A 1 10.86 -14.52 10.44
N ALA A 2 10.49 -15.13 9.32
CA ALA A 2 9.77 -14.44 8.25
C ALA A 2 8.33 -14.14 8.72
N THR A 3 7.78 -13.03 8.29
CA THR A 3 6.40 -12.62 8.54
C THR A 3 5.58 -12.74 7.25
N LEU A 4 4.28 -12.99 7.36
CA LEU A 4 3.36 -13.17 6.25
C LEU A 4 2.44 -11.95 6.11
N GLY A 5 2.63 -11.17 5.04
CA GLY A 5 1.66 -10.17 4.60
C GLY A 5 0.69 -10.78 3.60
N VAL A 6 -0.60 -10.57 3.78
CA VAL A 6 -1.64 -11.09 2.89
C VAL A 6 -2.34 -9.94 2.17
N ASN A 7 -2.16 -9.88 0.83
CA ASN A 7 -2.89 -8.95 -0.01
C ASN A 7 -4.31 -9.47 -0.28
N ILE A 8 -5.32 -8.63 -0.07
CA ILE A 8 -6.75 -8.95 -0.22
C ILE A 8 -7.45 -8.18 -1.34
N ASP A 9 -6.72 -7.49 -2.20
CA ASP A 9 -7.29 -6.67 -3.29
C ASP A 9 -8.18 -7.48 -4.24
N HIS A 10 -7.82 -8.74 -4.49
CA HIS A 10 -8.59 -9.58 -5.40
C HIS A 10 -10.02 -9.84 -4.92
N ILE A 11 -10.27 -9.78 -3.62
CA ILE A 11 -11.63 -9.86 -3.05
C ILE A 11 -12.44 -8.64 -3.50
N ALA A 12 -11.84 -7.46 -3.40
CA ALA A 12 -12.46 -6.22 -3.88
C ALA A 12 -12.65 -6.23 -5.41
N ASN A 13 -11.71 -6.80 -6.18
CA ASN A 13 -11.87 -6.97 -7.63
C ASN A 13 -13.14 -7.77 -7.96
N VAL A 14 -13.40 -8.88 -7.26
CA VAL A 14 -14.61 -9.68 -7.47
C VAL A 14 -15.87 -8.88 -7.13
N ARG A 15 -15.87 -8.14 -6.01
CA ARG A 15 -16.98 -7.26 -5.62
C ARG A 15 -17.29 -6.23 -6.71
N GLN A 16 -16.26 -5.53 -7.20
CA GLN A 16 -16.41 -4.47 -8.19
C GLN A 16 -16.83 -5.01 -9.56
N ALA A 17 -16.29 -6.16 -9.98
CA ALA A 17 -16.70 -6.82 -11.23
C ALA A 17 -18.20 -7.22 -11.21
N ARG A 18 -18.70 -7.60 -10.05
CA ARG A 18 -20.12 -7.94 -9.85
C ARG A 18 -21.01 -6.74 -9.61
N LYS A 19 -20.45 -5.54 -9.37
CA LYS A 19 -21.17 -4.30 -9.00
C LYS A 19 -22.11 -4.52 -7.81
N THR A 20 -21.62 -5.20 -6.77
CA THR A 20 -22.36 -5.56 -5.56
C THR A 20 -21.61 -5.09 -4.31
N VAL A 21 -22.14 -5.37 -3.13
CA VAL A 21 -21.49 -5.10 -1.84
C VAL A 21 -20.65 -6.27 -1.34
N GLU A 22 -20.80 -7.44 -1.97
CA GLU A 22 -20.11 -8.67 -1.62
C GLU A 22 -19.31 -9.26 -2.81
N PRO A 23 -18.18 -9.93 -2.55
CA PRO A 23 -17.58 -10.20 -1.22
C PRO A 23 -16.94 -8.95 -0.61
N ASP A 24 -17.05 -8.81 0.72
CA ASP A 24 -16.46 -7.66 1.45
C ASP A 24 -15.01 -7.99 1.84
N PRO A 25 -13.98 -7.22 1.38
CA PRO A 25 -12.58 -7.47 1.73
C PRO A 25 -12.32 -7.41 3.24
N VAL A 26 -13.08 -6.62 4.00
CA VAL A 26 -12.94 -6.52 5.47
C VAL A 26 -13.21 -7.87 6.15
N GLN A 27 -14.21 -8.63 5.68
CA GLN A 27 -14.48 -9.98 6.21
C GLN A 27 -13.35 -10.97 5.88
N PHE A 28 -12.73 -10.82 4.71
CA PHE A 28 -11.63 -11.69 4.29
C PHE A 28 -10.32 -11.36 5.02
N ALA A 29 -10.12 -10.11 5.46
CA ALA A 29 -9.00 -9.77 6.34
C ALA A 29 -9.05 -10.58 7.64
N PHE A 30 -10.21 -10.70 8.26
CA PHE A 30 -10.39 -11.54 9.44
C PHE A 30 -10.04 -13.02 9.18
N LEU A 31 -10.42 -13.56 8.03
CA LEU A 31 -10.06 -14.94 7.65
C LEU A 31 -8.55 -15.09 7.42
N ALA A 32 -7.90 -14.09 6.84
CA ALA A 32 -6.45 -14.08 6.68
C ALA A 32 -5.73 -14.07 8.03
N GLU A 33 -6.20 -13.27 8.99
CA GLU A 33 -5.68 -13.25 10.37
C GLU A 33 -5.86 -14.61 11.06
N LEU A 34 -7.01 -15.25 10.92
CA LEU A 34 -7.24 -16.61 11.44
C LEU A 34 -6.30 -17.63 10.78
N GLY A 35 -5.94 -17.41 9.52
CA GLY A 35 -4.96 -18.22 8.78
C GLY A 35 -3.51 -17.99 9.18
N GLY A 36 -3.23 -16.99 10.03
CA GLY A 36 -1.90 -16.67 10.54
C GLY A 36 -1.19 -15.53 9.81
N ALA A 37 -1.93 -14.62 9.17
CA ALA A 37 -1.34 -13.41 8.60
C ALA A 37 -0.76 -12.51 9.71
N ASP A 38 0.44 -11.99 9.49
CA ASP A 38 1.10 -10.99 10.35
C ASP A 38 0.74 -9.56 9.95
N SER A 39 0.30 -9.37 8.71
CA SER A 39 -0.19 -8.08 8.18
C SER A 39 -1.19 -8.28 7.06
N ILE A 40 -2.06 -7.29 6.88
CA ILE A 40 -2.99 -7.20 5.74
C ILE A 40 -2.47 -6.11 4.80
N THR A 41 -2.40 -6.43 3.52
CA THR A 41 -2.00 -5.49 2.47
C THR A 41 -3.19 -5.18 1.57
N VAL A 42 -3.39 -3.90 1.30
CA VAL A 42 -4.40 -3.40 0.37
C VAL A 42 -3.84 -2.26 -0.48
N HIS A 43 -4.18 -2.23 -1.75
CA HIS A 43 -3.80 -1.16 -2.65
C HIS A 43 -4.98 -0.22 -2.89
N LEU A 44 -4.93 0.98 -2.32
CA LEU A 44 -5.88 2.04 -2.62
C LEU A 44 -5.38 2.83 -3.83
N ARG A 45 -5.83 2.45 -5.02
CA ARG A 45 -5.50 3.15 -6.27
C ARG A 45 -6.22 4.50 -6.35
N GLU A 46 -5.60 5.45 -7.04
CA GLU A 46 -6.23 6.77 -7.29
C GLU A 46 -7.58 6.64 -8.02
N ASP A 47 -7.74 5.65 -8.91
CA ASP A 47 -8.97 5.42 -9.65
C ASP A 47 -10.02 4.57 -8.92
N ARG A 48 -9.69 4.09 -7.70
CA ARG A 48 -10.61 3.29 -6.86
C ARG A 48 -11.22 2.08 -7.57
N ARG A 49 -10.50 1.45 -8.51
CA ARG A 49 -11.04 0.34 -9.31
C ARG A 49 -11.38 -0.93 -8.52
N HIS A 50 -10.83 -1.09 -7.33
CA HIS A 50 -11.10 -2.25 -6.45
C HIS A 50 -11.32 -1.83 -4.99
N ILE A 51 -10.26 -1.64 -4.21
CA ILE A 51 -10.35 -1.15 -2.83
C ILE A 51 -10.92 0.27 -2.84
N GLN A 52 -11.80 0.56 -1.89
CA GLN A 52 -12.45 1.84 -1.69
C GLN A 52 -11.98 2.49 -0.39
N ASP A 53 -12.14 3.81 -0.27
CA ASP A 53 -11.80 4.55 0.96
C ASP A 53 -12.46 3.93 2.21
N ARG A 54 -13.75 3.54 2.10
CA ARG A 54 -14.45 2.82 3.16
C ARG A 54 -13.68 1.60 3.65
N ASP A 55 -13.12 0.83 2.73
CA ASP A 55 -12.48 -0.45 3.06
C ASP A 55 -11.23 -0.21 3.91
N VAL A 56 -10.37 0.74 3.53
CA VAL A 56 -9.11 1.00 4.25
C VAL A 56 -9.34 1.52 5.67
N PHE A 57 -10.34 2.40 5.87
CA PHE A 57 -10.68 2.90 7.20
C PHE A 57 -11.28 1.80 8.09
N LEU A 58 -12.19 0.97 7.55
CA LEU A 58 -12.74 -0.16 8.31
C LEU A 58 -11.67 -1.22 8.62
N LEU A 59 -10.76 -1.51 7.70
CA LEU A 59 -9.64 -2.41 7.97
C LEU A 59 -8.81 -1.90 9.13
N LYS A 60 -8.42 -0.61 9.12
CA LYS A 60 -7.62 -0.04 10.23
C LYS A 60 -8.30 -0.15 11.59
N GLU A 61 -9.63 -0.04 11.64
CA GLU A 61 -10.41 -0.16 12.87
C GLU A 61 -10.60 -1.61 13.34
N THR A 62 -10.62 -2.58 12.42
CA THR A 62 -11.10 -3.94 12.70
C THR A 62 -10.00 -5.00 12.78
N ILE A 63 -8.94 -4.90 11.99
CA ILE A 63 -7.84 -5.88 12.03
C ILE A 63 -7.05 -5.76 13.32
N LYS A 64 -6.43 -6.87 13.74
CA LYS A 64 -5.57 -6.96 14.92
C LYS A 64 -4.09 -6.98 14.56
N THR A 65 -3.80 -7.30 13.31
CA THR A 65 -2.47 -7.30 12.72
C THR A 65 -2.13 -5.92 12.13
N LYS A 66 -0.99 -5.82 11.48
CA LYS A 66 -0.55 -4.56 10.86
C LYS A 66 -1.25 -4.32 9.51
N LEU A 67 -1.50 -3.04 9.20
CA LEU A 67 -2.02 -2.61 7.90
C LEU A 67 -0.88 -2.08 7.04
N ASN A 68 -0.70 -2.66 5.86
CA ASN A 68 0.15 -2.13 4.79
C ASN A 68 -0.73 -1.51 3.70
N LEU A 69 -0.61 -0.21 3.50
CA LEU A 69 -1.29 0.52 2.43
C LEU A 69 -0.37 0.68 1.22
N GLU A 70 -0.68 -0.01 0.12
CA GLU A 70 -0.05 0.28 -1.17
C GLU A 70 -0.74 1.49 -1.81
N MET A 71 0.04 2.44 -2.31
CA MET A 71 -0.48 3.67 -2.90
C MET A 71 0.52 4.35 -3.84
N ALA A 72 0.01 5.20 -4.74
CA ALA A 72 0.85 6.13 -5.50
C ALA A 72 1.40 7.25 -4.62
N ALA A 73 2.56 7.77 -4.98
CA ALA A 73 3.14 8.93 -4.30
C ALA A 73 2.49 10.24 -4.80
N THR A 74 1.24 10.50 -4.40
CA THR A 74 0.48 11.73 -4.73
C THR A 74 0.02 12.45 -3.46
N GLU A 75 -0.25 13.75 -3.56
CA GLU A 75 -0.69 14.56 -2.41
C GLU A 75 -2.01 14.04 -1.83
N GLU A 76 -2.95 13.59 -2.69
CA GLU A 76 -4.21 13.00 -2.22
C GLU A 76 -3.94 11.77 -1.35
N MET A 77 -3.07 10.86 -1.82
CA MET A 77 -2.74 9.64 -1.08
C MET A 77 -1.96 9.92 0.20
N LEU A 78 -1.09 10.93 0.20
CA LEU A 78 -0.39 11.39 1.41
C LEU A 78 -1.38 11.84 2.49
N GLU A 79 -2.37 12.63 2.12
CA GLU A 79 -3.41 13.10 3.05
C GLU A 79 -4.28 11.95 3.58
N ILE A 80 -4.59 10.97 2.72
CA ILE A 80 -5.32 9.77 3.15
C ILE A 80 -4.46 8.95 4.13
N ALA A 81 -3.19 8.70 3.82
CA ALA A 81 -2.28 7.96 4.69
C ALA A 81 -2.12 8.64 6.07
N LYS A 82 -1.98 9.98 6.10
CA LYS A 82 -1.90 10.75 7.36
C LYS A 82 -3.19 10.69 8.20
N LYS A 83 -4.35 10.54 7.57
CA LYS A 83 -5.63 10.35 8.29
C LYS A 83 -5.82 8.91 8.76
N LEU A 84 -5.44 7.96 7.93
CA LEU A 84 -5.58 6.53 8.17
C LEU A 84 -4.59 6.02 9.23
N LEU A 85 -3.35 6.55 9.20
CA LEU A 85 -2.22 6.10 10.02
C LEU A 85 -1.99 4.58 9.92
N PRO A 86 -1.76 4.04 8.71
CA PRO A 86 -1.43 2.63 8.57
C PRO A 86 -0.07 2.35 9.23
N ASP A 87 0.23 1.09 9.51
CA ASP A 87 1.54 0.71 10.06
C ASP A 87 2.64 0.83 9.02
N TYR A 88 2.30 0.51 7.77
CA TYR A 88 3.19 0.60 6.62
C TYR A 88 2.50 1.29 5.45
N VAL A 89 3.29 2.00 4.66
CA VAL A 89 2.94 2.45 3.31
C VAL A 89 3.96 1.86 2.34
N THR A 90 3.48 1.20 1.29
CA THR A 90 4.31 0.79 0.16
C THR A 90 4.04 1.68 -1.03
N LEU A 91 5.03 2.48 -1.43
CA LEU A 91 4.90 3.34 -2.61
C LEU A 91 5.09 2.51 -3.88
N VAL A 92 4.06 2.52 -4.72
CA VAL A 92 4.03 1.80 -6.00
C VAL A 92 3.83 2.78 -7.16
N PRO A 93 4.37 2.48 -8.36
CA PRO A 93 4.02 3.24 -9.55
C PRO A 93 2.59 2.89 -9.96
N GLU A 94 1.81 3.90 -10.32
CA GLU A 94 0.48 3.71 -10.89
C GLU A 94 0.40 4.32 -12.28
N LYS A 95 0.05 3.49 -13.26
CA LYS A 95 -0.35 3.94 -14.60
C LYS A 95 -1.78 3.49 -14.85
N ARG A 96 -2.61 4.40 -15.34
CA ARG A 96 -4.05 4.13 -15.55
C ARG A 96 -4.32 2.97 -16.50
N GLU A 97 -3.43 2.76 -17.47
CA GLU A 97 -3.56 1.75 -18.52
C GLU A 97 -3.13 0.34 -18.05
N GLU A 98 -2.38 0.22 -16.96
CA GLU A 98 -1.93 -1.06 -16.44
C GLU A 98 -3.03 -1.75 -15.63
N VAL A 99 -3.22 -3.05 -15.87
CA VAL A 99 -4.17 -3.88 -15.11
C VAL A 99 -3.59 -4.18 -13.72
N THR A 100 -2.30 -4.44 -13.66
CA THR A 100 -1.51 -4.65 -12.45
C THR A 100 -0.29 -3.74 -12.47
N THR A 101 0.41 -3.59 -11.34
CA THR A 101 1.67 -2.84 -11.29
C THR A 101 2.75 -3.59 -12.07
N GLU A 102 3.20 -3.01 -13.17
CA GLU A 102 4.27 -3.53 -14.00
C GLU A 102 5.52 -2.64 -13.86
N GLY A 103 6.62 -3.23 -13.39
CA GLY A 103 7.86 -2.51 -13.10
C GLY A 103 7.83 -1.78 -11.75
N GLY A 104 9.01 -1.37 -11.30
CA GLY A 104 9.22 -0.70 -10.02
C GLY A 104 9.11 0.81 -10.10
N LEU A 105 9.00 1.43 -8.92
CA LEU A 105 9.06 2.88 -8.74
C LEU A 105 10.45 3.40 -9.15
N ASP A 106 10.52 4.41 -10.00
CA ASP A 106 11.79 5.06 -10.36
C ASP A 106 12.19 6.05 -9.25
N VAL A 107 12.87 5.52 -8.25
CA VAL A 107 13.35 6.31 -7.10
C VAL A 107 14.43 7.29 -7.51
N LYS A 108 15.37 6.85 -8.37
CA LYS A 108 16.46 7.70 -8.87
C LYS A 108 15.93 8.93 -9.61
N GLY A 109 15.01 8.71 -10.56
CA GLY A 109 14.44 9.79 -11.37
C GLY A 109 13.58 10.78 -10.59
N ASN A 110 13.02 10.35 -9.45
CA ASN A 110 12.09 11.15 -8.63
C ASN A 110 12.65 11.50 -7.24
N MET A 111 13.96 11.40 -7.05
CA MET A 111 14.64 11.46 -5.76
C MET A 111 14.20 12.62 -4.86
N LYS A 112 14.19 13.86 -5.39
CA LYS A 112 13.85 15.04 -4.61
C LYS A 112 12.39 15.02 -4.12
N TYR A 113 11.48 14.59 -4.97
CA TYR A 113 10.06 14.50 -4.64
C TYR A 113 9.81 13.39 -3.62
N LEU A 114 10.31 12.20 -3.88
CA LEU A 114 10.13 11.05 -3.02
C LEU A 114 10.77 11.24 -1.64
N LYS A 115 11.92 11.91 -1.56
CA LYS A 115 12.55 12.22 -0.27
C LYS A 115 11.61 13.01 0.64
N ASN A 116 11.06 14.12 0.14
CA ASN A 116 10.11 14.93 0.90
C ASN A 116 8.83 14.14 1.25
N PHE A 117 8.37 13.29 0.34
CA PHE A 117 7.19 12.45 0.54
C PHE A 117 7.42 11.42 1.66
N VAL A 118 8.56 10.72 1.63
CA VAL A 118 8.95 9.73 2.65
C VAL A 118 9.16 10.40 4.02
N GLU A 119 9.81 11.58 4.06
CA GLU A 119 9.97 12.36 5.28
C GLU A 119 8.60 12.68 5.92
N ASN A 120 7.63 13.14 5.12
CA ASN A 120 6.28 13.45 5.60
C ASN A 120 5.55 12.23 6.19
N LEU A 121 5.72 11.04 5.62
CA LEU A 121 5.14 9.80 6.15
C LEU A 121 5.85 9.36 7.44
N ASN A 122 7.19 9.39 7.45
CA ASN A 122 7.99 9.04 8.62
C ASN A 122 7.69 9.97 9.82
N ASP A 123 7.50 11.28 9.59
CA ASP A 123 7.11 12.26 10.62
C ASP A 123 5.73 11.94 11.22
N SER A 124 4.90 11.19 10.49
CA SER A 124 3.61 10.69 10.96
C SER A 124 3.70 9.31 11.62
N ASN A 125 4.92 8.79 11.89
CA ASN A 125 5.20 7.46 12.41
C ASN A 125 4.70 6.31 11.51
N ILE A 126 4.71 6.52 10.20
CA ILE A 126 4.37 5.52 9.20
C ILE A 126 5.67 5.01 8.59
N GLU A 127 5.95 3.71 8.67
CA GLU A 127 7.13 3.12 8.02
C GLU A 127 6.86 2.97 6.51
N VAL A 128 7.86 3.33 5.69
CA VAL A 128 7.69 3.44 4.24
C VAL A 128 8.53 2.40 3.50
N SER A 129 7.88 1.66 2.62
CA SER A 129 8.48 0.70 1.69
C SER A 129 8.45 1.22 0.26
N ALA A 130 9.46 0.89 -0.54
CA ALA A 130 9.47 1.15 -1.98
C ALA A 130 9.28 -0.15 -2.77
N PHE A 131 8.28 -0.19 -3.65
CA PHE A 131 8.18 -1.24 -4.66
C PHE A 131 9.08 -0.90 -5.84
N ILE A 132 10.26 -1.52 -5.92
CA ILE A 132 11.30 -1.20 -6.90
C ILE A 132 11.72 -2.43 -7.71
N ASP A 133 12.28 -2.19 -8.90
CA ASP A 133 12.99 -3.23 -9.62
C ASP A 133 14.31 -3.60 -8.90
N PRO A 134 14.80 -4.86 -9.02
CA PRO A 134 16.01 -5.33 -8.35
C PRO A 134 17.29 -4.78 -9.02
N ILE A 135 17.37 -3.46 -9.13
CA ILE A 135 18.49 -2.71 -9.72
C ILE A 135 19.25 -2.03 -8.59
N GLY A 136 20.56 -2.28 -8.51
CA GLY A 136 21.41 -1.77 -7.43
C GLY A 136 21.34 -0.25 -7.22
N GLU A 137 21.18 0.53 -8.28
CA GLU A 137 20.99 1.99 -8.18
C GLU A 137 19.69 2.32 -7.45
N GLN A 138 18.56 1.69 -7.80
CA GLN A 138 17.25 1.95 -7.14
C GLN A 138 17.32 1.61 -5.65
N ILE A 139 17.98 0.50 -5.29
CA ILE A 139 18.20 0.09 -3.89
C ILE A 139 19.01 1.16 -3.13
N ASN A 140 20.11 1.64 -3.72
CA ASN A 140 20.96 2.64 -3.08
C ASN A 140 20.23 3.98 -2.87
N TYR A 141 19.51 4.45 -3.86
CA TYR A 141 18.73 5.69 -3.75
C TYR A 141 17.57 5.54 -2.76
N SER A 142 16.89 4.38 -2.69
CA SER A 142 15.87 4.13 -1.68
C SER A 142 16.42 4.26 -0.27
N LYS A 143 17.59 3.69 -0.01
CA LYS A 143 18.28 3.84 1.27
C LYS A 143 18.65 5.31 1.57
N GLU A 144 19.18 6.05 0.57
CA GLU A 144 19.61 7.44 0.72
C GLU A 144 18.47 8.38 1.10
N ILE A 145 17.28 8.16 0.55
CA ILE A 145 16.10 9.01 0.83
C ILE A 145 15.28 8.57 2.04
N GLY A 146 15.63 7.45 2.68
CA GLY A 146 15.09 7.06 3.97
C GLY A 146 13.90 6.11 3.94
N PHE A 147 13.75 5.30 2.89
CA PHE A 147 12.83 4.17 2.91
C PHE A 147 13.27 3.15 3.98
N ASN A 148 12.30 2.64 4.74
CA ASN A 148 12.54 1.65 5.78
C ASN A 148 12.68 0.24 5.20
N PHE A 149 11.97 -0.04 4.08
CA PHE A 149 11.95 -1.33 3.38
C PHE A 149 11.97 -1.16 1.86
N ILE A 150 12.27 -2.23 1.16
CA ILE A 150 12.17 -2.37 -0.30
C ILE A 150 11.58 -3.74 -0.64
#